data_2c03750d8c76a130e544690c20b27616
#
_entry.id   2c03750d8c76a130e544690c20b27616
#
_cell.length_a   1.000
_cell.length_b   1.000
_cell.length_c   1.000
_cell.angle_alpha   90.00
_cell.angle_beta   90.00
_cell.angle_gamma   90.00
#
_symmetry.space_group_name_H-M   'P 1'
#
loop_
_entity.id
_entity.type
_entity.pdbx_description
1 polymer ?
#
loop_
_entity_poly.entity_id
_entity_poly.type
_entity_poly.pdbx_seq_one_letter_code
_entity_poly.pdbx_strand_id
1 'polypeptide(L)'
;MERLGLIAGNGQFPLVVARTAKGRGYSVAACAIRGETDPSLEKEVDALTWVEFWELEKLLDFFKSQGIHQALMAGQVRKERLFKESRVQLPSRVADQALLAIVVKSLKEIGVRLLDSTYFLSSDLAQKGCFSKRAPTPEERKDIAFGRDVAKRAASFEIGQTVVVKQGVVLAIEALEGTDQAIRRGGSFGREGVVVVKMARPRQDMRFDVPVIGPRTIEVLREVRASVLAVQAGKTLLIEKNRLLASADEAGLSLVGI
;
A
#
# COMPACT_ATOMS: atom_id res chain seq x y z
N MET A 1 -2.96 25.08 -15.78
CA MET A 1 -3.32 23.97 -14.85
C MET A 1 -2.19 22.96 -14.93
N GLU A 2 -1.58 22.61 -13.79
CA GLU A 2 -0.53 21.59 -13.76
C GLU A 2 -1.10 20.21 -14.07
N ARG A 3 -0.34 19.40 -14.82
CA ARG A 3 -0.76 18.06 -15.23
C ARG A 3 0.01 17.01 -14.45
N LEU A 4 -0.73 16.04 -13.91
CA LEU A 4 -0.19 14.92 -13.17
C LEU A 4 -0.43 13.61 -13.94
N GLY A 5 0.62 12.84 -14.17
CA GLY A 5 0.52 11.44 -14.59
C GLY A 5 0.26 10.54 -13.38
N LEU A 6 -0.68 9.61 -13.48
CA LEU A 6 -0.95 8.62 -12.45
C LEU A 6 -0.78 7.22 -13.05
N ILE A 7 0.16 6.44 -12.53
CA ILE A 7 0.27 5.01 -12.81
C ILE A 7 -0.52 4.28 -11.74
N ALA A 8 -1.67 3.72 -12.13
CA ALA A 8 -2.67 3.21 -11.20
C ALA A 8 -2.66 1.67 -11.15
N GLY A 9 -2.40 1.13 -9.98
CA GLY A 9 -2.54 -0.28 -9.64
C GLY A 9 -3.82 -0.59 -8.88
N ASN A 10 -3.81 -1.63 -8.09
CA ASN A 10 -4.93 -2.14 -7.30
C ASN A 10 -5.21 -1.29 -6.06
N GLY A 11 -6.47 -1.33 -5.60
CA GLY A 11 -6.94 -0.77 -4.34
C GLY A 11 -7.46 0.66 -4.45
N GLN A 12 -7.78 1.25 -3.30
CA GLN A 12 -8.39 2.59 -3.22
C GLN A 12 -7.37 3.73 -3.36
N PHE A 13 -6.09 3.42 -3.22
CA PHE A 13 -5.03 4.44 -3.22
C PHE A 13 -5.01 5.30 -4.51
N PRO A 14 -5.13 4.72 -5.74
CA PRO A 14 -5.19 5.52 -6.96
C PRO A 14 -6.36 6.52 -6.98
N LEU A 15 -7.54 6.09 -6.51
CA LEU A 15 -8.74 6.94 -6.45
C LEU A 15 -8.55 8.13 -5.50
N VAL A 16 -7.99 7.86 -4.31
CA VAL A 16 -7.72 8.92 -3.31
C VAL A 16 -6.70 9.91 -3.83
N VAL A 17 -5.64 9.44 -4.50
CA VAL A 17 -4.64 10.31 -5.13
C VAL A 17 -5.28 11.18 -6.21
N ALA A 18 -6.08 10.61 -7.11
CA ALA A 18 -6.72 11.34 -8.19
C ALA A 18 -7.63 12.45 -7.64
N ARG A 19 -8.50 12.13 -6.67
CA ARG A 19 -9.37 13.11 -6.01
C ARG A 19 -8.59 14.23 -5.32
N THR A 20 -7.54 13.87 -4.59
CA THR A 20 -6.74 14.84 -3.83
C THR A 20 -5.96 15.75 -4.77
N ALA A 21 -5.38 15.23 -5.85
CA ALA A 21 -4.68 16.02 -6.84
C ALA A 21 -5.63 16.99 -7.56
N LYS A 22 -6.82 16.53 -7.97
CA LYS A 22 -7.87 17.39 -8.57
C LYS A 22 -8.34 18.47 -7.60
N GLY A 23 -8.55 18.14 -6.35
CA GLY A 23 -8.89 19.11 -5.28
C GLY A 23 -7.81 20.19 -5.07
N ARG A 24 -6.57 19.93 -5.50
CA ARG A 24 -5.46 20.90 -5.50
C ARG A 24 -5.24 21.60 -6.86
N GLY A 25 -6.17 21.43 -7.81
CA GLY A 25 -6.13 22.11 -9.10
C GLY A 25 -5.27 21.44 -10.18
N TYR A 26 -4.88 20.17 -9.99
CA TYR A 26 -4.20 19.40 -11.03
C TYR A 26 -5.21 18.77 -12.01
N SER A 27 -4.82 18.70 -13.28
CA SER A 27 -5.45 17.79 -14.24
C SER A 27 -4.74 16.43 -14.18
N VAL A 28 -5.50 15.35 -14.07
CA VAL A 28 -4.95 14.00 -13.86
C VAL A 28 -5.14 13.15 -15.10
N ALA A 29 -4.03 12.65 -15.67
CA ALA A 29 -4.01 11.67 -16.74
C ALA A 29 -3.51 10.32 -16.20
N ALA A 30 -4.34 9.29 -16.21
CA ALA A 30 -4.04 8.01 -15.60
C ALA A 30 -3.77 6.90 -16.61
N CYS A 31 -2.73 6.10 -16.34
CA CYS A 31 -2.52 4.79 -16.93
C CYS A 31 -3.02 3.73 -15.95
N ALA A 32 -4.16 3.13 -16.25
CA ALA A 32 -4.79 2.10 -15.44
C ALA A 32 -4.30 0.70 -15.87
N ILE A 33 -3.85 -0.11 -14.92
CA ILE A 33 -3.38 -1.48 -15.19
C ILE A 33 -4.60 -2.40 -15.26
N ARG A 34 -4.78 -3.07 -16.43
CA ARG A 34 -5.89 -4.00 -16.65
C ARG A 34 -5.89 -5.13 -15.63
N GLY A 35 -7.08 -5.43 -15.08
CA GLY A 35 -7.26 -6.46 -14.06
C GLY A 35 -6.74 -6.10 -12.65
N GLU A 36 -6.12 -4.92 -12.48
CA GLU A 36 -5.68 -4.42 -11.19
C GLU A 36 -6.46 -3.17 -10.76
N THR A 37 -6.49 -2.16 -11.62
CA THR A 37 -7.10 -0.86 -11.30
C THR A 37 -8.62 -0.96 -11.24
N ASP A 38 -9.21 -0.32 -10.23
CA ASP A 38 -10.66 -0.18 -10.11
C ASP A 38 -11.19 0.68 -11.27
N PRO A 39 -12.16 0.17 -12.07
CA PRO A 39 -12.74 0.93 -13.20
C PRO A 39 -13.36 2.27 -12.80
N SER A 40 -13.76 2.44 -11.55
CA SER A 40 -14.31 3.71 -11.05
C SER A 40 -13.30 4.87 -11.13
N LEU A 41 -12.00 4.58 -11.32
CA LEU A 41 -10.96 5.59 -11.55
C LEU A 41 -11.26 6.48 -12.76
N GLU A 42 -11.95 5.95 -13.78
CA GLU A 42 -12.34 6.71 -14.98
C GLU A 42 -13.15 7.97 -14.64
N LYS A 43 -13.97 7.91 -13.59
CA LYS A 43 -14.78 9.05 -13.14
C LYS A 43 -13.99 10.09 -12.35
N GLU A 44 -12.79 9.74 -11.91
CA GLU A 44 -11.96 10.56 -11.03
C GLU A 44 -10.82 11.30 -11.79
N VAL A 45 -10.60 10.98 -13.06
CA VAL A 45 -9.48 11.52 -13.85
C VAL A 45 -9.96 12.22 -15.11
N ASP A 46 -9.11 13.06 -15.70
CA ASP A 46 -9.46 13.86 -16.89
C ASP A 46 -9.10 13.15 -18.19
N ALA A 47 -8.14 12.23 -18.13
CA ALA A 47 -7.79 11.33 -19.24
C ALA A 47 -7.39 9.97 -18.68
N LEU A 48 -7.79 8.90 -19.38
CA LEU A 48 -7.49 7.52 -18.96
C LEU A 48 -7.04 6.69 -20.16
N THR A 49 -6.02 5.88 -19.96
CA THR A 49 -5.71 4.76 -20.85
C THR A 49 -5.55 3.48 -20.04
N TRP A 50 -5.96 2.35 -20.64
CA TRP A 50 -5.77 1.03 -20.05
C TRP A 50 -4.56 0.35 -20.67
N VAL A 51 -3.63 -0.09 -19.82
CA VAL A 51 -2.40 -0.78 -20.21
C VAL A 51 -2.28 -2.13 -19.50
N GLU A 52 -1.61 -3.08 -20.13
CA GLU A 52 -1.08 -4.24 -19.41
C GLU A 52 0.19 -3.83 -18.67
N PHE A 53 0.53 -4.53 -17.59
CA PHE A 53 1.69 -4.16 -16.76
C PHE A 53 3.04 -4.25 -17.51
N TRP A 54 3.09 -4.90 -18.67
CA TRP A 54 4.27 -4.98 -19.57
C TRP A 54 4.25 -3.98 -20.73
N GLU A 55 3.16 -3.26 -20.95
CA GLU A 55 3.03 -2.27 -22.04
C GLU A 55 3.63 -0.90 -21.69
N LEU A 56 4.93 -0.90 -21.33
CA LEU A 56 5.62 0.33 -20.92
C LEU A 56 5.62 1.40 -22.03
N GLU A 57 5.85 1.02 -23.28
CA GLU A 57 5.85 1.96 -24.41
C GLU A 57 4.53 2.71 -24.52
N LYS A 58 3.40 2.00 -24.40
CA LYS A 58 2.07 2.60 -24.45
C LYS A 58 1.83 3.60 -23.31
N LEU A 59 2.33 3.31 -22.12
CA LEU A 59 2.31 4.24 -20.99
C LEU A 59 3.12 5.50 -21.29
N LEU A 60 4.34 5.36 -21.82
CA LEU A 60 5.22 6.47 -22.14
C LEU A 60 4.62 7.36 -23.24
N ASP A 61 4.07 6.76 -24.29
CA ASP A 61 3.44 7.48 -25.40
C ASP A 61 2.18 8.23 -24.93
N PHE A 62 1.38 7.61 -24.07
CA PHE A 62 0.23 8.30 -23.47
C PHE A 62 0.68 9.50 -22.65
N PHE A 63 1.68 9.39 -21.79
CA PHE A 63 2.16 10.51 -20.99
C PHE A 63 2.76 11.63 -21.85
N LYS A 64 3.48 11.30 -22.93
CA LYS A 64 3.94 12.29 -23.91
C LYS A 64 2.76 13.02 -24.58
N SER A 65 1.76 12.28 -25.05
CA SER A 65 0.58 12.85 -25.73
C SER A 65 -0.23 13.78 -24.81
N GLN A 66 -0.23 13.49 -23.50
CA GLN A 66 -0.89 14.30 -22.48
C GLN A 66 -0.02 15.45 -21.95
N GLY A 67 1.23 15.58 -22.40
CA GLY A 67 2.18 16.62 -21.92
C GLY A 67 2.48 16.51 -20.44
N ILE A 68 2.67 15.27 -19.96
CA ILE A 68 2.99 15.00 -18.55
C ILE A 68 4.47 15.24 -18.30
N HIS A 69 4.79 15.99 -17.24
CA HIS A 69 6.15 16.23 -16.74
C HIS A 69 6.38 15.71 -15.31
N GLN A 70 5.30 15.43 -14.59
CA GLN A 70 5.36 14.86 -13.24
C GLN A 70 4.36 13.71 -13.16
N ALA A 71 4.79 12.60 -12.59
CA ALA A 71 3.93 11.44 -12.39
C ALA A 71 4.14 10.86 -10.99
N LEU A 72 3.17 10.11 -10.52
CA LEU A 72 3.32 9.26 -9.35
C LEU A 72 2.67 7.88 -9.60
N MET A 73 3.05 6.93 -8.78
CA MET A 73 2.49 5.58 -8.79
C MET A 73 1.63 5.39 -7.55
N ALA A 74 0.47 4.77 -7.71
CA ALA A 74 -0.40 4.43 -6.58
C ALA A 74 -1.05 3.07 -6.77
N GLY A 75 -1.14 2.30 -5.71
CA GLY A 75 -1.66 0.93 -5.74
C GLY A 75 -0.59 -0.10 -6.08
N GLN A 76 -0.96 -1.36 -6.02
CA GLN A 76 -0.06 -2.49 -6.23
C GLN A 76 -0.46 -3.28 -7.47
N VAL A 77 0.50 -4.00 -8.05
CA VAL A 77 0.24 -5.13 -8.95
C VAL A 77 0.36 -6.41 -8.11
N ARG A 78 -0.67 -7.26 -8.14
CA ARG A 78 -0.69 -8.48 -7.33
C ARG A 78 0.41 -9.44 -7.77
N LYS A 79 1.24 -9.86 -6.81
CA LYS A 79 2.38 -10.75 -7.08
C LYS A 79 1.96 -12.07 -7.76
N GLU A 80 0.80 -12.62 -7.40
CA GLU A 80 0.27 -13.83 -8.04
C GLU A 80 0.11 -13.66 -9.55
N ARG A 81 -0.30 -12.48 -9.99
CA ARG A 81 -0.47 -12.18 -11.40
C ARG A 81 0.87 -12.07 -12.12
N LEU A 82 1.87 -11.45 -11.48
CA LEU A 82 3.23 -11.39 -11.99
C LEU A 82 3.80 -12.79 -12.24
N PHE A 83 3.50 -13.76 -11.35
CA PHE A 83 3.94 -15.16 -11.53
C PHE A 83 3.17 -15.90 -12.62
N LYS A 84 1.85 -15.67 -12.78
CA LYS A 84 1.01 -16.41 -13.72
C LYS A 84 1.09 -15.90 -15.16
N GLU A 85 1.26 -14.60 -15.33
CA GLU A 85 1.14 -13.91 -16.63
C GLU A 85 2.48 -13.43 -17.19
N SER A 86 3.59 -13.53 -16.43
CA SER A 86 4.89 -13.06 -16.93
C SER A 86 5.37 -13.96 -18.07
N ARG A 87 5.25 -13.44 -19.30
CA ARG A 87 5.93 -13.98 -20.49
C ARG A 87 7.44 -13.76 -20.44
N VAL A 88 7.91 -13.02 -19.45
CA VAL A 88 9.32 -12.72 -19.19
C VAL A 88 9.75 -13.63 -18.06
N GLN A 89 10.79 -14.44 -18.28
CA GLN A 89 11.50 -15.12 -17.20
C GLN A 89 12.16 -14.06 -16.34
N LEU A 90 11.45 -13.61 -15.30
CA LEU A 90 12.00 -12.65 -14.36
C LEU A 90 13.04 -13.38 -13.50
N PRO A 91 14.31 -12.88 -13.46
CA PRO A 91 15.32 -13.44 -12.55
C PRO A 91 14.81 -13.33 -11.12
N SER A 92 14.90 -14.41 -10.36
CA SER A 92 14.50 -14.51 -8.97
C SER A 92 15.02 -13.35 -8.11
N ARG A 93 14.20 -12.86 -7.14
CA ARG A 93 14.46 -11.84 -6.09
C ARG A 93 14.65 -10.39 -6.53
N VAL A 94 15.02 -10.10 -7.77
CA VAL A 94 15.32 -8.73 -8.24
C VAL A 94 14.22 -8.19 -9.17
N ALA A 95 13.25 -9.02 -9.52
CA ALA A 95 12.28 -8.74 -10.58
C ALA A 95 11.45 -7.47 -10.34
N ASP A 96 10.88 -7.29 -9.14
CA ASP A 96 10.03 -6.14 -8.85
C ASP A 96 10.82 -4.84 -8.86
N GLN A 97 11.98 -4.82 -8.20
CA GLN A 97 12.83 -3.63 -8.13
C GLN A 97 13.47 -3.30 -9.49
N ALA A 98 13.87 -4.32 -10.26
CA ALA A 98 14.45 -4.12 -11.58
C ALA A 98 13.42 -3.58 -12.57
N LEU A 99 12.18 -4.12 -12.56
CA LEU A 99 11.09 -3.63 -13.40
C LEU A 99 10.75 -2.17 -13.06
N LEU A 100 10.65 -1.85 -11.78
CA LEU A 100 10.39 -0.49 -11.31
C LEU A 100 11.54 0.46 -11.66
N ALA A 101 12.79 0.01 -11.58
CA ALA A 101 13.96 0.79 -12.02
C ALA A 101 13.91 1.10 -13.53
N ILE A 102 13.47 0.15 -14.36
CA ILE A 102 13.25 0.36 -15.79
C ILE A 102 12.18 1.43 -16.01
N VAL A 103 11.02 1.32 -15.35
CA VAL A 103 9.94 2.32 -15.45
C VAL A 103 10.45 3.71 -15.06
N VAL A 104 11.16 3.83 -13.93
CA VAL A 104 11.73 5.11 -13.46
C VAL A 104 12.70 5.70 -14.48
N LYS A 105 13.59 4.86 -15.04
CA LYS A 105 14.56 5.28 -16.05
C LYS A 105 13.86 5.76 -17.32
N SER A 106 12.91 4.99 -17.84
CA SER A 106 12.18 5.32 -19.06
C SER A 106 11.33 6.59 -18.92
N LEU A 107 10.69 6.80 -17.77
CA LEU A 107 9.99 8.05 -17.46
C LEU A 107 10.95 9.24 -17.48
N LYS A 108 12.14 9.10 -16.88
CA LYS A 108 13.16 10.15 -16.89
C LYS A 108 13.66 10.47 -18.31
N GLU A 109 13.81 9.47 -19.16
CA GLU A 109 14.26 9.63 -20.57
C GLU A 109 13.26 10.45 -21.40
N ILE A 110 11.98 10.40 -21.07
CA ILE A 110 10.94 11.22 -21.70
C ILE A 110 10.65 12.54 -20.96
N GLY A 111 11.50 12.92 -19.98
CA GLY A 111 11.36 14.16 -19.21
C GLY A 111 10.29 14.13 -18.13
N VAL A 112 9.79 12.97 -17.72
CA VAL A 112 8.82 12.81 -16.65
C VAL A 112 9.53 12.52 -15.33
N ARG A 113 9.31 13.38 -14.34
CA ARG A 113 9.80 13.19 -12.96
C ARG A 113 8.81 12.36 -12.15
N LEU A 114 9.26 11.22 -11.62
CA LEU A 114 8.45 10.44 -10.69
C LEU A 114 8.52 11.04 -9.29
N LEU A 115 7.36 11.41 -8.75
CA LEU A 115 7.17 11.95 -7.41
C LEU A 115 7.07 10.83 -6.38
N ASP A 116 7.22 11.17 -5.10
CA ASP A 116 6.83 10.30 -3.99
C ASP A 116 5.34 10.02 -4.04
N SER A 117 4.94 8.76 -3.89
CA SER A 117 3.52 8.37 -3.96
C SER A 117 2.66 9.01 -2.89
N THR A 118 3.28 9.49 -1.80
CA THR A 118 2.60 10.20 -0.72
C THR A 118 2.57 11.73 -0.91
N TYR A 119 3.08 12.26 -2.03
CA TYR A 119 3.24 13.69 -2.27
C TYR A 119 1.98 14.51 -1.96
N PHE A 120 0.81 14.01 -2.34
CA PHE A 120 -0.47 14.66 -2.06
C PHE A 120 -1.08 14.28 -0.70
N LEU A 121 -0.56 13.26 -0.02
CA LEU A 121 -1.14 12.62 1.16
C LEU A 121 -0.15 12.53 2.34
N SER A 122 0.89 13.36 2.35
CA SER A 122 1.92 13.35 3.39
C SER A 122 1.37 13.60 4.80
N SER A 123 0.28 14.37 4.93
CA SER A 123 -0.45 14.60 6.19
C SER A 123 -1.16 13.35 6.73
N ASP A 124 -1.39 12.36 5.86
CA ASP A 124 -2.08 11.12 6.20
C ASP A 124 -1.12 9.97 6.52
N LEU A 125 0.18 10.25 6.54
CA LEU A 125 1.15 9.30 7.09
C LEU A 125 0.92 9.10 8.58
N ALA A 126 0.96 7.83 9.01
CA ALA A 126 0.85 7.46 10.42
C ALA A 126 1.92 8.19 11.24
N GLN A 127 1.52 8.82 12.31
CA GLN A 127 2.43 9.44 13.30
C GLN A 127 2.68 8.46 14.45
N LYS A 128 3.59 8.77 15.36
CA LYS A 128 3.78 7.97 16.57
C LYS A 128 2.62 8.22 17.55
N GLY A 129 2.14 7.15 18.18
CA GLY A 129 1.09 7.21 19.19
C GLY A 129 -0.15 6.38 18.86
N CYS A 130 -1.16 6.46 19.72
CA CYS A 130 -2.44 5.80 19.53
C CYS A 130 -3.40 6.76 18.84
N PHE A 131 -4.06 6.30 17.76
CA PHE A 131 -5.00 7.10 16.98
C PHE A 131 -6.46 6.82 17.34
N SER A 132 -6.74 5.59 17.81
CA SER A 132 -8.07 5.15 18.22
C SER A 132 -8.35 5.51 19.69
N LYS A 133 -9.63 5.49 20.07
CA LYS A 133 -10.06 5.73 21.46
C LYS A 133 -9.51 4.67 22.43
N ARG A 134 -9.47 3.40 21.98
CA ARG A 134 -8.89 2.31 22.77
C ARG A 134 -7.37 2.33 22.66
N ALA A 135 -6.68 2.37 23.80
CA ALA A 135 -5.24 2.18 23.86
C ALA A 135 -4.88 0.69 24.06
N PRO A 136 -3.71 0.24 23.56
CA PRO A 136 -3.25 -1.13 23.81
C PRO A 136 -2.99 -1.39 25.30
N THR A 137 -3.31 -2.60 25.77
CA THR A 137 -2.95 -3.06 27.11
C THR A 137 -1.44 -3.28 27.27
N PRO A 138 -0.91 -3.45 28.48
CA PRO A 138 0.50 -3.77 28.70
C PRO A 138 0.94 -5.06 27.97
N GLU A 139 0.10 -6.09 27.94
CA GLU A 139 0.36 -7.37 27.25
C GLU A 139 0.40 -7.17 25.72
N GLU A 140 -0.58 -6.43 25.19
CA GLU A 140 -0.61 -6.09 23.77
C GLU A 140 0.62 -5.25 23.36
N ARG A 141 1.13 -4.38 24.22
CA ARG A 141 2.38 -3.63 23.97
C ARG A 141 3.59 -4.55 23.87
N LYS A 142 3.65 -5.63 24.64
CA LYS A 142 4.70 -6.66 24.52
C LYS A 142 4.59 -7.37 23.18
N ASP A 143 3.38 -7.74 22.76
CA ASP A 143 3.12 -8.36 21.45
C ASP A 143 3.44 -7.41 20.29
N ILE A 144 3.13 -6.10 20.41
CA ILE A 144 3.54 -5.07 19.43
C ILE A 144 5.07 -5.03 19.32
N ALA A 145 5.80 -4.98 20.44
CA ALA A 145 7.26 -4.91 20.41
C ALA A 145 7.88 -6.16 19.77
N PHE A 146 7.42 -7.34 20.17
CA PHE A 146 7.85 -8.61 19.59
C PHE A 146 7.51 -8.70 18.09
N GLY A 147 6.25 -8.42 17.73
CA GLY A 147 5.79 -8.45 16.33
C GLY A 147 6.54 -7.45 15.44
N ARG A 148 6.89 -6.26 15.96
CA ARG A 148 7.73 -5.27 15.27
C ARG A 148 9.09 -5.87 14.89
N ASP A 149 9.75 -6.54 15.81
CA ASP A 149 11.09 -7.08 15.58
C ASP A 149 11.05 -8.26 14.59
N VAL A 150 10.00 -9.10 14.67
CA VAL A 150 9.76 -10.16 13.69
C VAL A 150 9.43 -9.57 12.31
N ALA A 151 8.51 -8.59 12.24
CA ALA A 151 8.11 -7.97 10.97
C ALA A 151 9.28 -7.27 10.28
N LYS A 152 10.16 -6.58 11.02
CA LYS A 152 11.38 -5.99 10.46
C LYS A 152 12.30 -7.03 9.83
N ARG A 153 12.50 -8.17 10.49
CA ARG A 153 13.31 -9.27 9.95
C ARG A 153 12.66 -9.90 8.72
N ALA A 154 11.37 -10.21 8.78
CA ALA A 154 10.64 -10.74 7.63
C ALA A 154 10.70 -9.79 6.42
N ALA A 155 10.54 -8.49 6.65
CA ALA A 155 10.66 -7.46 5.63
C ALA A 155 12.08 -7.34 5.06
N SER A 156 13.12 -7.55 5.87
CA SER A 156 14.52 -7.53 5.39
C SER A 156 14.86 -8.72 4.49
N PHE A 157 14.17 -9.85 4.64
CA PHE A 157 14.25 -11.00 3.75
C PHE A 157 13.27 -10.94 2.57
N GLU A 158 12.52 -9.84 2.44
CA GLU A 158 11.50 -9.64 1.41
C GLU A 158 10.36 -10.68 1.43
N ILE A 159 10.15 -11.36 2.56
CA ILE A 159 9.08 -12.35 2.73
C ILE A 159 7.73 -11.63 2.75
N GLY A 160 7.58 -10.65 3.65
CA GLY A 160 6.38 -9.87 3.83
C GLY A 160 6.57 -8.77 4.87
N GLN A 161 5.53 -7.97 5.09
CA GLN A 161 5.59 -6.77 5.94
C GLN A 161 4.68 -6.85 7.16
N THR A 162 3.80 -7.85 7.21
CA THR A 162 2.77 -7.99 8.25
C THR A 162 2.98 -9.28 9.04
N VAL A 163 2.87 -9.16 10.36
CA VAL A 163 2.98 -10.28 11.30
C VAL A 163 1.78 -10.26 12.23
N VAL A 164 1.20 -11.42 12.49
CA VAL A 164 0.12 -11.63 13.46
C VAL A 164 0.70 -12.33 14.67
N VAL A 165 0.50 -11.74 15.86
CA VAL A 165 1.07 -12.21 17.13
C VAL A 165 -0.02 -12.33 18.17
N LYS A 166 0.14 -13.26 19.11
CA LYS A 166 -0.64 -13.31 20.34
C LYS A 166 0.21 -13.95 21.46
N GLN A 167 0.28 -13.29 22.61
CA GLN A 167 0.98 -13.78 23.80
C GLN A 167 2.41 -14.24 23.53
N GLY A 168 3.16 -13.45 22.76
CA GLY A 168 4.55 -13.74 22.40
C GLY A 168 4.73 -14.84 21.34
N VAL A 169 3.63 -15.33 20.72
CA VAL A 169 3.68 -16.36 19.68
C VAL A 169 3.33 -15.74 18.32
N VAL A 170 4.17 -16.00 17.30
CA VAL A 170 3.86 -15.64 15.92
C VAL A 170 2.85 -16.63 15.36
N LEU A 171 1.67 -16.14 14.98
CA LEU A 171 0.59 -16.94 14.40
C LEU A 171 0.64 -16.95 12.86
N ALA A 172 1.07 -15.84 12.25
CA ALA A 172 1.25 -15.75 10.82
C ALA A 172 2.28 -14.67 10.47
N ILE A 173 3.00 -14.91 9.38
CA ILE A 173 3.81 -13.91 8.68
C ILE A 173 3.25 -13.80 7.26
N GLU A 174 2.99 -12.60 6.80
CA GLU A 174 2.59 -12.32 5.42
C GLU A 174 3.67 -12.82 4.45
N ALA A 175 3.23 -13.45 3.36
CA ALA A 175 4.09 -13.85 2.25
C ALA A 175 3.40 -13.50 0.92
N LEU A 176 3.32 -14.45 -0.02
CA LEU A 176 2.72 -14.25 -1.34
C LEU A 176 1.21 -13.96 -1.27
N GLU A 177 0.53 -14.51 -0.27
CA GLU A 177 -0.92 -14.38 -0.06
C GLU A 177 -1.39 -12.96 0.23
N GLY A 178 -0.48 -12.07 0.67
CA GLY A 178 -0.77 -10.68 1.02
C GLY A 178 -1.38 -10.48 2.40
N THR A 179 -1.49 -9.20 2.80
CA THR A 179 -1.82 -8.78 4.18
C THR A 179 -3.16 -9.36 4.67
N ASP A 180 -4.24 -9.25 3.87
CA ASP A 180 -5.58 -9.65 4.30
C ASP A 180 -5.66 -11.15 4.62
N GLN A 181 -5.06 -11.99 3.79
CA GLN A 181 -5.06 -13.44 3.99
C GLN A 181 -4.15 -13.85 5.16
N ALA A 182 -3.01 -13.18 5.33
CA ALA A 182 -2.13 -13.40 6.48
C ALA A 182 -2.86 -13.07 7.80
N ILE A 183 -3.64 -11.97 7.86
CA ILE A 183 -4.45 -11.61 9.01
C ILE A 183 -5.52 -12.69 9.28
N ARG A 184 -6.27 -13.13 8.26
CA ARG A 184 -7.28 -14.19 8.42
C ARG A 184 -6.66 -15.49 8.91
N ARG A 185 -5.54 -15.91 8.34
CA ARG A 185 -4.82 -17.13 8.76
C ARG A 185 -4.34 -17.02 10.19
N GLY A 186 -3.72 -15.92 10.59
CA GLY A 186 -3.29 -15.70 11.98
C GLY A 186 -4.46 -15.62 12.94
N GLY A 187 -5.54 -14.95 12.55
CA GLY A 187 -6.77 -14.84 13.33
C GLY A 187 -7.45 -16.19 13.56
N SER A 188 -7.44 -17.08 12.57
CA SER A 188 -8.04 -18.43 12.74
C SER A 188 -7.32 -19.26 13.82
N PHE A 189 -6.01 -19.07 14.00
CA PHE A 189 -5.26 -19.70 15.08
C PHE A 189 -5.43 -18.99 16.43
N GLY A 190 -5.44 -17.65 16.42
CA GLY A 190 -5.51 -16.84 17.64
C GLY A 190 -6.92 -16.64 18.18
N ARG A 191 -7.96 -16.96 17.39
CA ARG A 191 -9.41 -16.78 17.67
C ARG A 191 -9.78 -15.30 17.78
N GLU A 192 -9.48 -14.64 18.90
CA GLU A 192 -9.77 -13.23 19.16
C GLU A 192 -8.58 -12.56 19.86
N GLY A 193 -8.51 -11.24 19.85
CA GLY A 193 -7.47 -10.48 20.57
C GLY A 193 -6.08 -10.60 19.98
N VAL A 194 -5.94 -10.94 18.68
CA VAL A 194 -4.64 -10.96 18.02
C VAL A 194 -4.12 -9.55 17.79
N VAL A 195 -2.80 -9.40 17.84
CA VAL A 195 -2.07 -8.17 17.55
C VAL A 195 -1.46 -8.29 16.14
N VAL A 196 -1.80 -7.35 15.28
CA VAL A 196 -1.26 -7.27 13.92
C VAL A 196 -0.23 -6.14 13.86
N VAL A 197 0.96 -6.44 13.36
CA VAL A 197 2.03 -5.46 13.20
C VAL A 197 2.46 -5.40 11.75
N LYS A 198 2.40 -4.19 11.15
CA LYS A 198 2.80 -3.93 9.76
C LYS A 198 3.95 -2.94 9.72
N MET A 199 5.09 -3.37 9.18
CA MET A 199 6.31 -2.57 9.06
C MET A 199 6.63 -2.28 7.59
N ALA A 200 7.30 -1.17 7.33
CA ALA A 200 7.87 -0.91 6.01
C ALA A 200 9.15 -1.74 5.82
N ARG A 201 9.51 -2.02 4.58
CA ARG A 201 10.81 -2.62 4.25
C ARG A 201 11.96 -1.67 4.62
N PRO A 202 13.14 -2.17 4.99
CA PRO A 202 14.27 -1.31 5.40
C PRO A 202 14.68 -0.29 4.34
N ARG A 203 14.60 -0.66 3.07
CA ARG A 203 14.93 0.19 1.90
C ARG A 203 13.68 0.52 1.08
N GLN A 204 12.55 0.82 1.76
CA GLN A 204 11.31 1.17 1.10
C GLN A 204 11.46 2.42 0.26
N ASP A 205 11.27 2.31 -1.05
CA ASP A 205 11.22 3.46 -1.95
C ASP A 205 9.77 3.96 -2.04
N MET A 206 9.52 5.10 -1.40
CA MET A 206 8.19 5.69 -1.27
C MET A 206 7.62 6.22 -2.60
N ARG A 207 8.39 6.17 -3.68
CA ARG A 207 7.88 6.55 -5.02
C ARG A 207 6.96 5.49 -5.62
N PHE A 208 7.00 4.23 -5.12
CA PHE A 208 6.22 3.14 -5.71
C PHE A 208 5.80 2.04 -4.73
N ASP A 209 6.42 1.93 -3.56
CA ASP A 209 6.07 0.90 -2.58
C ASP A 209 5.77 1.57 -1.23
N VAL A 210 4.54 2.02 -1.05
CA VAL A 210 4.07 2.64 0.18
C VAL A 210 3.21 1.64 0.94
N PRO A 211 3.54 1.31 2.20
CA PRO A 211 2.63 0.56 3.05
C PRO A 211 1.34 1.36 3.25
N VAL A 212 0.23 0.74 2.96
CA VAL A 212 -1.09 1.37 3.05
C VAL A 212 -1.99 0.58 3.97
N ILE A 213 -2.79 1.27 4.78
CA ILE A 213 -3.96 0.74 5.48
C ILE A 213 -5.17 1.63 5.21
N GLY A 214 -6.34 1.04 5.16
CA GLY A 214 -7.62 1.73 4.91
C GLY A 214 -8.78 1.02 5.59
N PRO A 215 -10.02 1.50 5.42
CA PRO A 215 -11.22 0.91 6.03
C PRO A 215 -11.33 -0.60 5.80
N ARG A 216 -10.99 -1.08 4.59
CA ARG A 216 -10.98 -2.52 4.30
C ARG A 216 -10.05 -3.32 5.23
N THR A 217 -8.90 -2.76 5.61
CA THR A 217 -8.01 -3.43 6.58
C THR A 217 -8.70 -3.61 7.92
N ILE A 218 -9.48 -2.59 8.36
CA ILE A 218 -10.25 -2.68 9.60
C ILE A 218 -11.37 -3.74 9.51
N GLU A 219 -12.02 -3.87 8.35
CA GLU A 219 -13.02 -4.91 8.11
C GLU A 219 -12.42 -6.31 8.32
N VAL A 220 -11.25 -6.57 7.74
CA VAL A 220 -10.52 -7.85 7.91
C VAL A 220 -10.12 -8.08 9.37
N LEU A 221 -9.64 -7.04 10.06
CA LEU A 221 -9.29 -7.13 11.48
C LEU A 221 -10.51 -7.43 12.36
N ARG A 222 -11.66 -6.84 12.02
CA ARG A 222 -12.95 -7.10 12.71
C ARG A 222 -13.43 -8.53 12.48
N GLU A 223 -13.31 -9.08 11.25
CA GLU A 223 -13.63 -10.48 10.93
C GLU A 223 -12.93 -11.45 11.89
N VAL A 224 -11.66 -11.18 12.20
CA VAL A 224 -10.84 -12.04 13.07
C VAL A 224 -10.81 -11.58 14.54
N ARG A 225 -11.63 -10.59 14.90
CA ARG A 225 -11.67 -10.00 16.25
C ARG A 225 -10.28 -9.60 16.77
N ALA A 226 -9.47 -9.01 15.90
CA ALA A 226 -8.17 -8.48 16.31
C ALA A 226 -8.32 -7.35 17.33
N SER A 227 -7.39 -7.23 18.24
CA SER A 227 -7.41 -6.18 19.28
C SER A 227 -6.53 -4.97 18.92
N VAL A 228 -5.48 -5.18 18.12
CA VAL A 228 -4.51 -4.13 17.79
C VAL A 228 -4.07 -4.23 16.33
N LEU A 229 -3.97 -3.07 15.69
CA LEU A 229 -3.17 -2.85 14.49
C LEU A 229 -2.06 -1.84 14.81
N ALA A 230 -0.82 -2.28 14.79
CA ALA A 230 0.35 -1.42 14.91
C ALA A 230 1.02 -1.23 13.54
N VAL A 231 1.30 0.01 13.16
CA VAL A 231 1.89 0.35 11.86
C VAL A 231 3.13 1.23 12.03
N GLN A 232 4.07 1.17 11.10
CA GLN A 232 5.27 2.01 11.17
C GLN A 232 4.93 3.47 10.93
N ALA A 233 5.24 4.31 11.93
CA ALA A 233 5.08 5.76 11.85
C ALA A 233 6.03 6.36 10.79
N GLY A 234 5.56 7.39 10.09
CA GLY A 234 6.28 8.09 9.04
C GLY A 234 6.44 7.30 7.73
N LYS A 235 5.91 6.07 7.65
CA LYS A 235 6.03 5.19 6.49
C LYS A 235 4.70 4.63 6.00
N THR A 236 3.73 4.46 6.89
CA THR A 236 2.42 3.87 6.53
C THR A 236 1.40 4.95 6.25
N LEU A 237 0.77 4.89 5.08
CA LEU A 237 -0.29 5.80 4.67
C LEU A 237 -1.65 5.32 5.19
N LEU A 238 -2.41 6.22 5.81
CA LEU A 238 -3.76 6.00 6.33
C LEU A 238 -4.77 6.52 5.29
N ILE A 239 -5.27 5.64 4.41
CA ILE A 239 -6.24 6.03 3.39
C ILE A 239 -7.62 6.23 4.03
N GLU A 240 -8.34 7.27 3.60
CA GLU A 240 -9.63 7.67 4.17
C GLU A 240 -9.54 7.78 5.71
N LYS A 241 -8.52 8.48 6.21
CA LYS A 241 -8.12 8.50 7.61
C LYS A 241 -9.28 8.65 8.59
N ASN A 242 -10.19 9.60 8.35
CA ASN A 242 -11.33 9.81 9.26
C ASN A 242 -12.26 8.59 9.32
N ARG A 243 -12.54 7.97 8.18
CA ARG A 243 -13.36 6.75 8.09
C ARG A 243 -12.63 5.56 8.71
N LEU A 244 -11.33 5.44 8.45
CA LEU A 244 -10.47 4.41 9.05
C LEU A 244 -10.52 4.48 10.58
N LEU A 245 -10.35 5.68 11.16
CA LEU A 245 -10.37 5.88 12.62
C LEU A 245 -11.75 5.60 13.22
N ALA A 246 -12.81 6.08 12.58
CA ALA A 246 -14.18 5.78 13.03
C ALA A 246 -14.44 4.27 13.03
N SER A 247 -14.07 3.56 11.96
CA SER A 247 -14.23 2.10 11.87
C SER A 247 -13.40 1.34 12.92
N ALA A 248 -12.19 1.83 13.23
CA ALA A 248 -11.33 1.24 14.27
C ALA A 248 -11.96 1.41 15.67
N ASP A 249 -12.50 2.60 15.95
CA ASP A 249 -13.19 2.89 17.22
C ASP A 249 -14.47 2.04 17.40
N GLU A 250 -15.28 1.92 16.34
CA GLU A 250 -16.49 1.07 16.33
C GLU A 250 -16.16 -0.40 16.55
N ALA A 251 -15.01 -0.86 16.02
CA ALA A 251 -14.53 -2.23 16.21
C ALA A 251 -13.86 -2.46 17.58
N GLY A 252 -13.68 -1.44 18.42
CA GLY A 252 -12.91 -1.52 19.66
C GLY A 252 -11.44 -1.85 19.44
N LEU A 253 -10.91 -1.53 18.25
CA LEU A 253 -9.53 -1.81 17.83
C LEU A 253 -8.59 -0.70 18.29
N SER A 254 -7.41 -1.06 18.81
CA SER A 254 -6.32 -0.10 19.00
C SER A 254 -5.55 0.08 17.71
N LEU A 255 -5.52 1.29 17.16
CA LEU A 255 -4.69 1.66 16.01
C LEU A 255 -3.50 2.49 16.49
N VAL A 256 -2.28 1.99 16.26
CA VAL A 256 -1.06 2.54 16.86
C VAL A 256 0.02 2.76 15.81
N GLY A 257 0.66 3.94 15.83
CA GLY A 257 1.90 4.23 15.10
C GLY A 257 3.14 3.99 15.98
N ILE A 258 4.04 3.15 15.53
CA ILE A 258 5.25 2.72 16.24
C ILE A 258 6.53 3.07 15.49
#